data_df0fc121f3f101b9d3a8d0d4d75f1948
#
_entry.id   df0fc121f3f101b9d3a8d0d4d75f1948
#
_cell.length_a   1.000
_cell.length_b   1.000
_cell.length_c   1.000
_cell.angle_alpha   90.00
_cell.angle_beta   90.00
_cell.angle_gamma   90.00
#
_symmetry.space_group_name_H-M   'P 1'
#
loop_
_entity.id
_entity.type
_entity.pdbx_description
1 polymer ?
#
loop_
_entity_poly.entity_id
_entity_poly.type
_entity_poly.pdbx_seq_one_letter_code
_entity_poly.pdbx_strand_id
1 'polypeptide(L)'
;MLEHQQRLLAQVREEETRKNRAEYEMLEYKYRSLQSQINPHFIYNAMEMVNALAKIDGNAEICEVVQHISSFFRQNTGNMQKRFIPVKREFDSLKQYAYIYRHIYGENLETPFHCTTGAAFALIPTMILQPVLENALVHGVRTDHAVVDISARDEGDRLVICVKDNGEGMPSERVERILNGSAEESEQQGRKSTGIGMRNVRDRLRLIYG
;
A
#
# COMPACT_ATOMS: atom_id res chain seq x y z
N MET A 1 8.25 -50.24 -6.75
CA MET A 1 9.29 -49.24 -6.44
C MET A 1 8.88 -47.81 -6.86
N LEU A 2 8.44 -47.59 -8.09
CA LEU A 2 8.00 -46.29 -8.58
C LEU A 2 6.80 -45.68 -7.80
N GLU A 3 5.80 -46.48 -7.47
CA GLU A 3 4.62 -46.01 -6.70
C GLU A 3 4.98 -45.57 -5.28
N HIS A 4 5.96 -46.23 -4.66
CA HIS A 4 6.41 -45.85 -3.31
C HIS A 4 7.18 -44.52 -3.33
N GLN A 5 7.98 -44.26 -4.36
CA GLN A 5 8.67 -43.00 -4.55
C GLN A 5 7.67 -41.85 -4.82
N GLN A 6 6.63 -42.09 -5.63
CA GLN A 6 5.60 -41.08 -5.90
C GLN A 6 4.81 -40.71 -4.64
N ARG A 7 4.50 -41.69 -3.78
CA ARG A 7 3.84 -41.44 -2.48
C ARG A 7 4.73 -40.64 -1.55
N LEU A 8 6.00 -40.95 -1.43
CA LEU A 8 6.96 -40.21 -0.63
C LEU A 8 7.09 -38.74 -1.09
N LEU A 9 7.22 -38.53 -2.41
CA LEU A 9 7.28 -37.19 -2.99
C LEU A 9 5.99 -36.37 -2.76
N ALA A 10 4.83 -37.02 -2.82
CA ALA A 10 3.55 -36.37 -2.51
C ALA A 10 3.48 -35.97 -1.02
N GLN A 11 3.89 -36.84 -0.12
CA GLN A 11 3.93 -36.55 1.33
C GLN A 11 4.88 -35.40 1.65
N VAL A 12 6.10 -35.39 1.08
CA VAL A 12 7.07 -34.30 1.29
C VAL A 12 6.50 -32.96 0.80
N ARG A 13 5.86 -32.93 -0.41
CA ARG A 13 5.23 -31.72 -0.92
C ARG A 13 4.08 -31.24 -0.05
N GLU A 14 3.29 -32.15 0.48
CA GLU A 14 2.16 -31.82 1.37
C GLU A 14 2.67 -31.26 2.71
N GLU A 15 3.73 -31.86 3.28
CA GLU A 15 4.38 -31.34 4.49
C GLU A 15 5.03 -29.97 4.27
N GLU A 16 5.72 -29.76 3.16
CA GLU A 16 6.29 -28.45 2.80
C GLU A 16 5.20 -27.38 2.64
N THR A 17 4.13 -27.71 1.94
CA THR A 17 2.99 -26.80 1.77
C THR A 17 2.35 -26.45 3.11
N ARG A 18 2.18 -27.44 3.99
CA ARG A 18 1.64 -27.24 5.32
C ARG A 18 2.57 -26.40 6.20
N LYS A 19 3.86 -26.65 6.13
CA LYS A 19 4.87 -25.87 6.85
C LYS A 19 4.90 -24.41 6.40
N ASN A 20 4.94 -24.17 5.10
CA ASN A 20 4.94 -22.83 4.52
C ASN A 20 3.66 -22.05 4.89
N ARG A 21 2.51 -22.75 4.91
CA ARG A 21 1.24 -22.16 5.33
C ARG A 21 1.26 -21.77 6.81
N ALA A 22 1.77 -22.64 7.68
CA ALA A 22 1.88 -22.37 9.13
C ALA A 22 2.86 -21.22 9.42
N GLU A 23 3.99 -21.16 8.73
CA GLU A 23 4.93 -20.04 8.84
C GLU A 23 4.31 -18.72 8.39
N TYR A 24 3.54 -18.74 7.31
CA TYR A 24 2.81 -17.55 6.83
C TYR A 24 1.76 -17.09 7.84
N GLU A 25 0.94 -18.01 8.37
CA GLU A 25 -0.07 -17.70 9.40
C GLU A 25 0.58 -17.14 10.68
N MET A 26 1.73 -17.67 11.07
CA MET A 26 2.50 -17.16 12.22
C MET A 26 3.09 -15.76 11.96
N LEU A 27 3.57 -15.50 10.75
CA LEU A 27 4.07 -14.19 10.36
C LEU A 27 2.95 -13.16 10.31
N GLU A 28 1.79 -13.54 9.77
CA GLU A 28 0.59 -12.69 9.75
C GLU A 28 0.10 -12.38 11.18
N TYR A 29 0.12 -13.37 12.06
CA TYR A 29 -0.21 -13.18 13.47
C TYR A 29 0.77 -12.22 14.18
N LYS A 30 2.08 -12.40 13.98
CA LYS A 30 3.10 -11.48 14.50
C LYS A 30 2.92 -10.06 13.97
N TYR A 31 2.66 -9.92 12.68
CA TYR A 31 2.41 -8.62 12.06
C TYR A 31 1.17 -7.93 12.65
N ARG A 32 0.06 -8.64 12.79
CA ARG A 32 -1.15 -8.13 13.44
C ARG A 32 -0.92 -7.77 14.91
N SER A 33 -0.16 -8.58 15.64
CA SER A 33 0.19 -8.31 17.04
C SER A 33 1.04 -7.04 17.17
N LEU A 34 2.02 -6.83 16.30
CA LEU A 34 2.83 -5.61 16.29
C LEU A 34 2.00 -4.38 15.91
N GLN A 35 1.09 -4.50 14.94
CA GLN A 35 0.18 -3.42 14.58
C GLN A 35 -0.82 -3.07 15.69
N SER A 36 -1.26 -4.05 16.49
CA SER A 36 -2.18 -3.82 17.62
C SER A 36 -1.53 -3.07 18.79
N GLN A 37 -0.20 -2.98 18.83
CA GLN A 37 0.52 -2.19 19.84
C GLN A 37 0.38 -0.68 19.64
N ILE A 38 0.04 -0.24 18.43
CA ILE A 38 -0.35 1.14 18.19
C ILE A 38 -1.81 1.27 18.62
N ASN A 39 -2.07 1.95 19.73
CA ASN A 39 -3.43 2.20 20.19
C ASN A 39 -4.11 3.24 19.27
N PRO A 40 -5.02 2.83 18.36
CA PRO A 40 -5.64 3.75 17.41
C PRO A 40 -6.46 4.84 18.12
N HIS A 41 -7.04 4.51 19.26
CA HIS A 41 -7.82 5.45 20.06
C HIS A 41 -6.96 6.57 20.64
N PHE A 42 -5.74 6.28 21.05
CA PHE A 42 -4.81 7.33 21.50
C PHE A 42 -4.48 8.32 20.38
N ILE A 43 -4.24 7.80 19.16
CA ILE A 43 -3.94 8.65 18.00
C ILE A 43 -5.14 9.53 17.66
N TYR A 44 -6.36 8.98 17.69
CA TYR A 44 -7.58 9.77 17.43
C TYR A 44 -7.77 10.87 18.46
N ASN A 45 -7.63 10.57 19.74
CA ASN A 45 -7.76 11.56 20.80
C ASN A 45 -6.71 12.67 20.69
N ALA A 46 -5.46 12.31 20.35
CA ALA A 46 -4.42 13.31 20.11
C ALA A 46 -4.74 14.21 18.93
N MET A 47 -5.25 13.66 17.82
CA MET A 47 -5.68 14.44 16.66
C MET A 47 -6.88 15.32 16.95
N GLU A 48 -7.86 14.84 17.72
CA GLU A 48 -9.00 15.64 18.15
C GLU A 48 -8.56 16.81 19.02
N MET A 49 -7.58 16.60 19.92
CA MET A 49 -7.00 17.68 20.74
C MET A 49 -6.31 18.73 19.86
N VAL A 50 -5.48 18.31 18.89
CA VAL A 50 -4.82 19.26 17.97
C VAL A 50 -5.84 20.03 17.16
N ASN A 51 -6.90 19.38 16.67
CA ASN A 51 -7.99 20.02 15.95
C ASN A 51 -8.74 21.05 16.82
N ALA A 52 -8.97 20.74 18.10
CA ALA A 52 -9.60 21.66 19.03
C ALA A 52 -8.73 22.91 19.29
N LEU A 53 -7.43 22.72 19.48
CA LEU A 53 -6.47 23.84 19.65
C LEU A 53 -6.42 24.70 18.38
N ALA A 54 -6.33 24.10 17.21
CA ALA A 54 -6.31 24.81 15.93
C ALA A 54 -7.60 25.63 15.71
N LYS A 55 -8.75 25.12 16.15
CA LYS A 55 -10.02 25.87 16.11
C LYS A 55 -10.03 27.07 17.04
N ILE A 56 -9.46 26.95 18.24
CA ILE A 56 -9.34 28.04 19.19
C ILE A 56 -8.45 29.16 18.60
N ASP A 57 -7.36 28.78 17.94
CA ASP A 57 -6.43 29.71 17.29
C ASP A 57 -6.93 30.23 15.95
N GLY A 58 -8.10 29.76 15.47
CA GLY A 58 -8.70 30.18 14.19
C GLY A 58 -7.93 29.68 12.96
N ASN A 59 -7.05 28.67 13.11
CA ASN A 59 -6.25 28.14 12.02
C ASN A 59 -7.00 27.07 11.25
N ALA A 60 -7.72 27.49 10.19
CA ALA A 60 -8.51 26.60 9.35
C ALA A 60 -7.66 25.56 8.61
N GLU A 61 -6.45 25.92 8.19
CA GLU A 61 -5.52 25.03 7.47
C GLU A 61 -5.10 23.83 8.33
N ILE A 62 -4.69 24.08 9.58
CA ILE A 62 -4.36 22.99 10.51
C ILE A 62 -5.57 22.11 10.76
N CYS A 63 -6.78 22.70 10.92
CA CYS A 63 -8.00 21.91 11.10
C CYS A 63 -8.25 20.97 9.93
N GLU A 64 -8.09 21.44 8.69
CA GLU A 64 -8.29 20.65 7.48
C GLU A 64 -7.29 19.50 7.37
N VAL A 65 -6.00 19.77 7.55
CA VAL A 65 -4.95 18.76 7.55
C VAL A 65 -5.18 17.68 8.61
N VAL A 66 -5.51 18.07 9.84
CA VAL A 66 -5.78 17.14 10.94
C VAL A 66 -7.00 16.27 10.66
N GLN A 67 -8.06 16.84 10.02
CA GLN A 67 -9.23 16.07 9.62
C GLN A 67 -8.89 15.01 8.56
N HIS A 68 -8.07 15.34 7.56
CA HIS A 68 -7.61 14.40 6.54
C HIS A 68 -6.74 13.29 7.15
N ILE A 69 -5.82 13.63 8.05
CA ILE A 69 -5.01 12.65 8.78
C ILE A 69 -5.91 11.71 9.60
N SER A 70 -6.86 12.25 10.35
CA SER A 70 -7.81 11.47 11.17
C SER A 70 -8.65 10.53 10.30
N SER A 71 -9.13 11.00 9.14
CA SER A 71 -9.92 10.22 8.19
C SER A 71 -9.09 9.09 7.58
N PHE A 72 -7.86 9.36 7.18
CA PHE A 72 -6.90 8.38 6.67
C PHE A 72 -6.65 7.26 7.69
N PHE A 73 -6.32 7.61 8.93
CA PHE A 73 -6.10 6.62 9.99
C PHE A 73 -7.34 5.80 10.28
N ARG A 74 -8.53 6.43 10.35
CA ARG A 74 -9.79 5.73 10.62
C ARG A 74 -10.13 4.72 9.53
N GLN A 75 -9.95 5.09 8.27
CA GLN A 75 -10.17 4.19 7.13
C GLN A 75 -9.19 3.02 7.16
N ASN A 76 -7.91 3.28 7.38
CA ASN A 76 -6.88 2.25 7.42
C ASN A 76 -7.07 1.30 8.61
N THR A 77 -7.33 1.80 9.81
CA THR A 77 -7.60 0.96 10.99
C THR A 77 -8.83 0.09 10.79
N GLY A 78 -9.92 0.65 10.23
CA GLY A 78 -11.14 -0.12 9.93
C GLY A 78 -10.97 -1.16 8.81
N ASN A 79 -9.99 -0.97 7.94
CA ASN A 79 -9.67 -1.88 6.85
C ASN A 79 -8.66 -2.99 7.24
N MET A 80 -7.83 -2.77 8.27
CA MET A 80 -6.80 -3.74 8.71
C MET A 80 -7.34 -5.13 9.04
N GLN A 81 -8.59 -5.22 9.49
CA GLN A 81 -9.24 -6.49 9.80
C GLN A 81 -9.79 -7.22 8.56
N LYS A 82 -9.80 -6.56 7.40
CA LYS A 82 -10.34 -7.10 6.16
C LYS A 82 -9.21 -7.53 5.24
N ARG A 83 -9.32 -8.75 4.72
CA ARG A 83 -8.35 -9.26 3.74
C ARG A 83 -8.50 -8.57 2.37
N PHE A 84 -9.73 -8.27 1.98
CA PHE A 84 -10.10 -7.63 0.72
C PHE A 84 -11.05 -6.46 0.96
N ILE A 85 -10.92 -5.40 0.18
CA ILE A 85 -11.79 -4.23 0.18
C ILE A 85 -12.11 -3.81 -1.26
N PRO A 86 -13.23 -3.12 -1.51
CA PRO A 86 -13.51 -2.53 -2.81
C PRO A 86 -12.44 -1.50 -3.22
N VAL A 87 -12.10 -1.45 -4.51
CA VAL A 87 -11.17 -0.46 -5.08
C VAL A 87 -11.54 0.96 -4.66
N LYS A 88 -12.83 1.31 -4.72
CA LYS A 88 -13.31 2.63 -4.29
C LYS A 88 -12.86 2.97 -2.87
N ARG A 89 -12.91 2.01 -1.95
CA ARG A 89 -12.51 2.23 -0.55
C ARG A 89 -11.00 2.44 -0.39
N GLU A 90 -10.20 1.70 -1.15
CA GLU A 90 -8.76 1.92 -1.21
C GLU A 90 -8.46 3.30 -1.81
N PHE A 91 -9.12 3.70 -2.91
CA PHE A 91 -8.98 5.01 -3.54
C PHE A 91 -9.36 6.15 -2.61
N ASP A 92 -10.43 6.01 -1.83
CA ASP A 92 -10.83 7.03 -0.85
C ASP A 92 -9.75 7.23 0.22
N SER A 93 -9.08 6.14 0.67
CA SER A 93 -7.93 6.21 1.57
C SER A 93 -6.72 6.88 0.92
N LEU A 94 -6.41 6.52 -0.35
CA LEU A 94 -5.30 7.10 -1.09
C LEU A 94 -5.48 8.59 -1.37
N LYS A 95 -6.70 9.06 -1.61
CA LYS A 95 -7.02 10.48 -1.75
C LYS A 95 -6.69 11.27 -0.48
N GLN A 96 -7.01 10.72 0.70
CA GLN A 96 -6.64 11.34 1.97
C GLN A 96 -5.12 11.41 2.12
N TYR A 97 -4.42 10.34 1.78
CA TYR A 97 -2.96 10.29 1.83
C TYR A 97 -2.32 11.30 0.87
N ALA A 98 -2.77 11.36 -0.38
CA ALA A 98 -2.28 12.30 -1.38
C ALA A 98 -2.52 13.77 -0.97
N TYR A 99 -3.67 14.06 -0.36
CA TYR A 99 -3.98 15.39 0.18
C TYR A 99 -2.98 15.79 1.27
N ILE A 100 -2.71 14.90 2.24
CA ILE A 100 -1.74 15.16 3.32
C ILE A 100 -0.35 15.39 2.72
N TYR A 101 0.04 14.56 1.76
CA TYR A 101 1.34 14.64 1.11
C TYR A 101 1.53 15.97 0.36
N ARG A 102 0.49 16.44 -0.34
CA ARG A 102 0.47 17.73 -1.02
C ARG A 102 0.70 18.90 -0.06
N HIS A 103 0.11 18.88 1.14
CA HIS A 103 0.32 19.93 2.16
C HIS A 103 1.74 19.92 2.73
N ILE A 104 2.39 18.77 2.83
CA ILE A 104 3.75 18.65 3.35
C ILE A 104 4.81 19.03 2.31
N TYR A 105 4.59 18.69 1.03
CA TYR A 105 5.61 18.79 -0.02
C TYR A 105 5.35 19.87 -1.07
N GLY A 106 4.21 20.55 -1.01
CA GLY A 106 3.86 21.70 -1.84
C GLY A 106 2.64 21.50 -2.74
N GLU A 107 2.09 22.62 -3.20
CA GLU A 107 0.87 22.68 -4.00
C GLU A 107 1.05 22.24 -5.45
N ASN A 108 2.29 22.11 -5.94
CA ASN A 108 2.60 21.72 -7.31
C ASN A 108 2.40 20.24 -7.61
N LEU A 109 1.77 19.49 -6.69
CA LEU A 109 1.45 18.08 -6.85
C LEU A 109 -0.01 17.90 -7.26
N GLU A 110 -0.23 17.34 -8.43
CA GLU A 110 -1.55 16.89 -8.90
C GLU A 110 -1.68 15.36 -8.75
N THR A 111 -2.81 14.92 -8.21
CA THR A 111 -3.11 13.49 -8.04
C THR A 111 -4.52 13.17 -8.54
N PRO A 112 -4.74 13.11 -9.87
CA PRO A 112 -6.01 12.70 -10.42
C PRO A 112 -6.32 11.22 -10.14
N PHE A 113 -7.59 10.93 -9.81
CA PHE A 113 -8.10 9.59 -9.56
C PHE A 113 -9.24 9.27 -10.52
N HIS A 114 -9.06 8.23 -11.34
CA HIS A 114 -10.04 7.78 -12.32
C HIS A 114 -10.47 6.33 -12.02
N CYS A 115 -11.77 6.10 -11.89
CA CYS A 115 -12.29 4.76 -11.61
C CYS A 115 -13.58 4.51 -12.39
N THR A 116 -13.61 3.46 -13.19
CA THR A 116 -14.86 3.04 -13.83
C THR A 116 -15.82 2.43 -12.81
N THR A 117 -17.12 2.49 -13.11
CA THR A 117 -18.16 1.99 -12.18
C THR A 117 -17.96 0.50 -11.84
N GLY A 118 -17.60 -0.34 -12.81
CA GLY A 118 -17.33 -1.76 -12.60
C GLY A 118 -16.11 -1.98 -11.70
N ALA A 119 -15.01 -1.28 -11.99
CA ALA A 119 -13.79 -1.38 -11.20
C ALA A 119 -13.97 -0.92 -9.74
N ALA A 120 -14.84 0.06 -9.49
CA ALA A 120 -15.04 0.63 -8.15
C ALA A 120 -15.47 -0.41 -7.09
N PHE A 121 -16.23 -1.42 -7.50
CA PHE A 121 -16.75 -2.47 -6.62
C PHE A 121 -15.91 -3.75 -6.63
N ALA A 122 -14.91 -3.85 -7.52
CA ALA A 122 -14.00 -4.99 -7.55
C ALA A 122 -13.20 -5.06 -6.25
N LEU A 123 -13.00 -6.28 -5.75
CA LEU A 123 -12.28 -6.53 -4.50
C LEU A 123 -10.79 -6.68 -4.74
N ILE A 124 -10.00 -5.93 -3.99
CA ILE A 124 -8.53 -5.99 -4.00
C ILE A 124 -8.01 -6.25 -2.58
N PRO A 125 -6.78 -6.79 -2.45
CA PRO A 125 -6.15 -6.93 -1.13
C PRO A 125 -5.99 -5.56 -0.46
N THR A 126 -6.32 -5.48 0.81
CA THR A 126 -6.25 -4.24 1.60
C THR A 126 -4.84 -3.67 1.62
N MET A 127 -4.70 -2.34 1.44
CA MET A 127 -3.42 -1.61 1.48
C MET A 127 -2.40 -2.10 0.43
N ILE A 128 -2.87 -2.52 -0.75
CA ILE A 128 -1.99 -2.98 -1.83
C ILE A 128 -1.50 -1.81 -2.69
N LEU A 129 -2.28 -0.75 -2.82
CA LEU A 129 -1.96 0.40 -3.65
C LEU A 129 -1.17 1.49 -2.91
N GLN A 130 -1.28 1.55 -1.58
CA GLN A 130 -0.59 2.57 -0.79
C GLN A 130 0.94 2.57 -1.01
N PRO A 131 1.67 1.44 -0.96
CA PRO A 131 3.11 1.44 -1.22
C PRO A 131 3.47 1.87 -2.66
N VAL A 132 2.55 1.64 -3.61
CA VAL A 132 2.74 2.07 -5.01
C VAL A 132 2.62 3.59 -5.12
N LEU A 133 1.58 4.16 -4.50
CA LEU A 133 1.39 5.60 -4.43
C LEU A 133 2.54 6.29 -3.68
N GLU A 134 2.96 5.76 -2.54
CA GLU A 134 4.12 6.28 -1.79
C GLU A 134 5.37 6.34 -2.65
N ASN A 135 5.64 5.28 -3.42
CA ASN A 135 6.77 5.25 -4.33
C ASN A 135 6.68 6.33 -5.43
N ALA A 136 5.50 6.51 -6.03
CA ALA A 136 5.27 7.53 -7.03
C ALA A 136 5.41 8.95 -6.44
N LEU A 137 4.87 9.21 -5.25
CA LEU A 137 4.98 10.49 -4.58
C LEU A 137 6.42 10.84 -4.18
N VAL A 138 7.18 9.89 -3.65
CA VAL A 138 8.58 10.10 -3.23
C VAL A 138 9.49 10.37 -4.42
N HIS A 139 9.23 9.75 -5.56
CA HIS A 139 10.09 9.88 -6.77
C HIS A 139 9.52 10.85 -7.80
N GLY A 140 8.19 11.03 -7.88
CA GLY A 140 7.52 11.92 -8.82
C GLY A 140 7.55 13.41 -8.43
N VAL A 141 7.69 13.73 -7.14
CA VAL A 141 7.58 15.13 -6.61
C VAL A 141 8.85 15.98 -6.80
N ARG A 142 9.84 15.51 -7.53
CA ARG A 142 11.11 16.28 -7.75
C ARG A 142 11.04 17.30 -8.87
N THR A 143 9.93 17.40 -9.59
CA THR A 143 9.72 18.35 -10.70
C THR A 143 8.90 19.54 -10.22
N ASP A 144 9.05 20.68 -10.89
CA ASP A 144 8.28 21.90 -10.61
C ASP A 144 6.77 21.71 -10.75
N HIS A 145 6.34 20.67 -11.45
CA HIS A 145 4.97 20.24 -11.62
C HIS A 145 4.91 18.71 -11.58
N ALA A 146 4.58 18.16 -10.43
CA ALA A 146 4.49 16.73 -10.22
C ALA A 146 3.05 16.22 -10.45
N VAL A 147 2.91 15.18 -11.25
CA VAL A 147 1.63 14.54 -11.53
C VAL A 147 1.74 13.06 -11.23
N VAL A 148 0.82 12.56 -10.38
CA VAL A 148 0.66 11.12 -10.12
C VAL A 148 -0.77 10.74 -10.45
N ASP A 149 -0.98 10.13 -11.60
CA ASP A 149 -2.29 9.67 -12.09
C ASP A 149 -2.58 8.26 -11.58
N ILE A 150 -3.74 8.07 -10.93
CA ILE A 150 -4.18 6.79 -10.40
C ILE A 150 -5.48 6.41 -11.10
N SER A 151 -5.47 5.29 -11.81
CA SER A 151 -6.64 4.82 -12.55
C SER A 151 -6.96 3.37 -12.26
N ALA A 152 -8.26 3.03 -12.28
CA ALA A 152 -8.76 1.66 -12.21
C ALA A 152 -9.85 1.46 -13.24
N ARG A 153 -9.74 0.40 -14.05
CA ARG A 153 -10.71 0.04 -15.08
C ARG A 153 -10.98 -1.45 -15.08
N ASP A 154 -12.20 -1.79 -15.41
CA ASP A 154 -12.66 -3.14 -15.62
C ASP A 154 -12.50 -3.49 -17.11
N GLU A 155 -11.78 -4.54 -17.42
CA GLU A 155 -11.56 -5.07 -18.77
C GLU A 155 -12.18 -6.47 -18.90
N GLY A 156 -13.40 -6.65 -18.40
CA GLY A 156 -14.16 -7.89 -18.46
C GLY A 156 -13.72 -8.88 -17.38
N ASP A 157 -12.78 -9.77 -17.70
CA ASP A 157 -12.24 -10.76 -16.78
C ASP A 157 -11.05 -10.23 -15.93
N ARG A 158 -10.64 -9.00 -16.18
CA ARG A 158 -9.47 -8.38 -15.53
C ARG A 158 -9.79 -7.02 -14.95
N LEU A 159 -9.25 -6.79 -13.75
CA LEU A 159 -9.17 -5.47 -13.15
C LEU A 159 -7.77 -4.90 -13.44
N VAL A 160 -7.71 -3.79 -14.13
CA VAL A 160 -6.45 -3.08 -14.40
C VAL A 160 -6.39 -1.84 -13.54
N ILE A 161 -5.36 -1.76 -12.68
CA ILE A 161 -5.07 -0.58 -11.86
C ILE A 161 -3.71 -0.05 -12.30
N CYS A 162 -3.64 1.25 -12.58
CA CYS A 162 -2.44 1.92 -13.03
C CYS A 162 -2.14 3.10 -12.11
N VAL A 163 -0.89 3.23 -11.70
CA VAL A 163 -0.33 4.42 -11.04
C VAL A 163 0.80 4.91 -11.93
N LYS A 164 0.69 6.14 -12.42
CA LYS A 164 1.64 6.73 -13.36
C LYS A 164 2.13 8.06 -12.80
N ASP A 165 3.43 8.20 -12.63
CA ASP A 165 4.09 9.45 -12.27
C ASP A 165 4.86 10.04 -13.46
N ASN A 166 5.15 11.34 -13.39
CA ASN A 166 6.00 12.07 -14.33
C ASN A 166 7.40 12.33 -13.77
N GLY A 167 7.87 11.54 -12.79
CA GLY A 167 9.18 11.66 -12.19
C GLY A 167 10.33 11.21 -13.09
N GLU A 168 11.52 11.08 -12.49
CA GLU A 168 12.76 10.73 -13.22
C GLU A 168 12.75 9.33 -13.82
N GLY A 169 11.77 8.50 -13.46
CA GLY A 169 11.68 7.11 -13.85
C GLY A 169 12.72 6.22 -13.18
N MET A 170 12.84 4.99 -13.68
CA MET A 170 13.72 3.97 -13.11
C MET A 170 14.53 3.29 -14.21
N PRO A 171 15.87 3.09 -14.02
CA PRO A 171 16.67 2.33 -14.96
C PRO A 171 16.15 0.90 -15.14
N SER A 172 16.18 0.40 -16.39
CA SER A 172 15.64 -0.94 -16.73
C SER A 172 16.21 -2.05 -15.86
N GLU A 173 17.50 -2.02 -15.54
CA GLU A 173 18.15 -2.99 -14.65
C GLU A 173 17.55 -3.02 -13.23
N ARG A 174 17.09 -1.86 -12.73
CA ARG A 174 16.44 -1.76 -11.43
C ARG A 174 15.02 -2.30 -11.49
N VAL A 175 14.31 -2.04 -12.59
CA VAL A 175 12.98 -2.60 -12.84
C VAL A 175 13.06 -4.13 -12.86
N GLU A 176 13.99 -4.71 -13.62
CA GLU A 176 14.21 -6.15 -13.70
C GLU A 176 14.54 -6.77 -12.33
N ARG A 177 15.39 -6.12 -11.53
CA ARG A 177 15.71 -6.58 -10.17
C ARG A 177 14.47 -6.61 -9.27
N ILE A 178 13.61 -5.60 -9.33
CA ILE A 178 12.36 -5.57 -8.57
C ILE A 178 11.42 -6.69 -9.04
N LEU A 179 11.29 -6.87 -10.36
CA LEU A 179 10.41 -7.89 -10.95
C LEU A 179 10.92 -9.31 -10.70
N ASN A 180 12.22 -9.54 -10.76
CA ASN A 180 12.83 -10.87 -10.62
C ASN A 180 13.17 -11.26 -9.18
N GLY A 181 13.07 -10.34 -8.22
CA GLY A 181 13.29 -10.62 -6.80
C GLY A 181 14.76 -10.72 -6.37
N SER A 182 15.71 -10.34 -7.23
CA SER A 182 17.15 -10.41 -7.00
C SER A 182 17.75 -9.14 -6.35
N ALA A 183 16.94 -8.33 -5.68
CA ALA A 183 17.44 -7.16 -4.97
C ALA A 183 18.15 -7.59 -3.68
N GLU A 184 19.47 -7.76 -3.74
CA GLU A 184 20.32 -7.70 -2.56
C GLU A 184 20.19 -6.32 -1.91
N GLU A 185 20.10 -6.29 -0.59
CA GLU A 185 20.06 -5.08 0.23
C GLU A 185 21.35 -4.28 0.01
N SER A 186 21.37 -3.35 -0.92
CA SER A 186 22.38 -2.32 -0.91
C SER A 186 22.04 -1.31 0.18
N GLU A 187 22.51 -1.59 1.39
CA GLU A 187 22.61 -0.67 2.52
C GLU A 187 23.61 0.45 2.25
N GLN A 188 23.44 1.23 1.21
CA GLN A 188 24.28 2.41 1.01
C GLN A 188 23.41 3.64 0.82
N GLN A 189 23.60 4.54 1.78
CA GLN A 189 23.11 5.91 1.86
C GLN A 189 21.65 6.17 2.24
N GLY A 190 21.36 6.18 3.56
CA GLY A 190 20.56 7.22 4.22
C GLY A 190 19.09 7.46 3.88
N ARG A 191 18.53 6.80 2.85
CA ARG A 191 17.10 6.82 2.48
C ARG A 191 16.60 5.40 2.25
N LYS A 192 16.24 4.75 3.36
CA LYS A 192 15.50 3.48 3.35
C LYS A 192 14.16 3.70 2.66
N SER A 193 13.83 3.04 1.53
CA SER A 193 12.52 2.41 1.35
C SER A 193 12.10 1.97 -0.05
N THR A 194 12.77 2.27 -1.16
CA THR A 194 12.13 2.15 -2.49
C THR A 194 12.03 0.76 -3.13
N GLY A 195 12.69 -0.25 -2.60
CA GLY A 195 12.61 -1.61 -3.18
C GLY A 195 11.68 -2.56 -2.39
N ILE A 196 11.58 -2.37 -1.09
CA ILE A 196 10.87 -3.28 -0.18
C ILE A 196 9.35 -3.21 -0.40
N GLY A 197 8.80 -2.00 -0.55
CA GLY A 197 7.36 -1.79 -0.73
C GLY A 197 6.82 -2.43 -2.01
N MET A 198 7.46 -2.19 -3.14
CA MET A 198 7.06 -2.75 -4.44
C MET A 198 7.25 -4.27 -4.50
N ARG A 199 8.32 -4.79 -3.90
CA ARG A 199 8.53 -6.24 -3.78
C ARG A 199 7.43 -6.89 -2.95
N ASN A 200 7.07 -6.30 -1.82
CA ASN A 200 5.99 -6.80 -0.98
C ASN A 200 4.63 -6.81 -1.72
N VAL A 201 4.34 -5.77 -2.50
CA VAL A 201 3.15 -5.71 -3.36
C VAL A 201 3.15 -6.88 -4.35
N ARG A 202 4.24 -7.06 -5.10
CA ARG A 202 4.39 -8.16 -6.07
C ARG A 202 4.21 -9.54 -5.41
N ASP A 203 4.94 -9.79 -4.32
CA ASP A 203 4.95 -11.09 -3.65
C ASP A 203 3.56 -11.40 -3.07
N ARG A 204 2.87 -10.38 -2.55
CA ARG A 204 1.51 -10.50 -2.04
C ARG A 204 0.50 -10.79 -3.15
N LEU A 205 0.63 -10.14 -4.32
CA LEU A 205 -0.23 -10.42 -5.48
C LEU A 205 0.00 -11.83 -6.01
N ARG A 206 1.25 -12.28 -6.13
CA ARG A 206 1.58 -13.66 -6.54
C ARG A 206 1.02 -14.69 -5.56
N LEU A 207 1.05 -14.43 -4.29
CA LEU A 207 0.54 -15.35 -3.27
C LEU A 207 -0.98 -15.49 -3.29
N ILE A 208 -1.68 -14.46 -3.76
CA ILE A 208 -3.14 -14.40 -3.77
C ILE A 208 -3.71 -14.90 -5.10
N TYR A 209 -3.05 -14.56 -6.22
CA TYR A 209 -3.59 -14.79 -7.57
C TYR A 209 -2.76 -15.79 -8.40
N GLY A 210 -1.60 -16.21 -7.95
CA GLY A 210 -0.70 -17.17 -8.63
C GLY A 210 0.43 -16.45 -9.32
#